data_52fd7ef91bafe8fe92c622bb1612248e
#
_entry.id   52fd7ef91bafe8fe92c622bb1612248e
#
_cell.length_a   1.000
_cell.length_b   1.000
_cell.length_c   1.000
_cell.angle_alpha   90.00
_cell.angle_beta   90.00
_cell.angle_gamma   90.00
#
_symmetry.space_group_name_H-M   'P 1'
#
loop_
_entity.id
_entity.type
_entity.pdbx_description
1 polymer ?
#
loop_
_entity_poly.entity_id
_entity_poly.type
_entity_poly.pdbx_seq_one_letter_code
_entity_poly.pdbx_strand_id
1 'polypeptide(L)'
;MYGGHLDYLQGPWTLRAGYAHLRFGQNLPIDPVVNGLRASGVPSAAAAADALGTQDKDSEFYSLGALYESGPLQAQLMLNRIRQQSAAFQDSRAGTLLAGYRIGQFTPYAGYSWQKSTPKSLTTGLPAGLLNAAVSSILADSRSHQHTVTLGLRWDFRTNMDLKLQYDAVRGSSDSIFPTRRDTPGWNGRTDVISIVTDFIF
;
A
#
# COMPACT_ATOMS: atom_id res chain seq x y z
N MET A 1 -10.63 10.76 -12.92
CA MET A 1 -10.32 9.35 -12.56
C MET A 1 -11.18 8.43 -13.42
N TYR A 2 -10.63 7.35 -13.93
CA TYR A 2 -11.34 6.25 -14.58
C TYR A 2 -10.66 4.91 -14.26
N GLY A 3 -11.39 3.83 -14.38
CA GLY A 3 -10.87 2.50 -14.14
C GLY A 3 -11.93 1.43 -14.34
N GLY A 4 -11.50 0.19 -14.32
CA GLY A 4 -12.37 -0.96 -14.45
C GLY A 4 -11.64 -2.25 -14.13
N HIS A 5 -12.40 -3.34 -14.10
CA HIS A 5 -11.86 -4.68 -13.93
C HIS A 5 -12.58 -5.67 -14.85
N LEU A 6 -11.91 -6.75 -15.14
CA LEU A 6 -12.43 -7.90 -15.86
C LEU A 6 -12.30 -9.13 -14.95
N ASP A 7 -13.39 -9.86 -14.83
CA ASP A 7 -13.45 -11.15 -14.12
C ASP A 7 -13.63 -12.28 -15.13
N TYR A 8 -12.83 -13.34 -14.95
CA TYR A 8 -12.95 -14.59 -15.67
C TYR A 8 -13.23 -15.72 -14.65
N LEU A 9 -14.37 -16.38 -14.79
CA LEU A 9 -14.82 -17.44 -13.91
C LEU A 9 -14.76 -18.78 -14.66
N GLN A 10 -14.04 -19.74 -14.07
CA GLN A 10 -13.94 -21.09 -14.63
C GLN A 10 -13.84 -22.13 -13.51
N GLY A 11 -14.89 -22.91 -13.32
CA GLY A 11 -14.95 -23.89 -12.24
C GLY A 11 -14.72 -23.25 -10.88
N PRO A 12 -13.73 -23.73 -10.10
CA PRO A 12 -13.42 -23.18 -8.78
C PRO A 12 -12.60 -21.89 -8.80
N TRP A 13 -12.25 -21.37 -9.99
CA TRP A 13 -11.38 -20.21 -10.15
C TRP A 13 -12.15 -18.96 -10.52
N THR A 14 -11.81 -17.86 -9.86
CA THR A 14 -12.12 -16.50 -10.30
C THR A 14 -10.81 -15.77 -10.51
N LEU A 15 -10.53 -15.36 -11.74
CA LEU A 15 -9.39 -14.53 -12.09
C LEU A 15 -9.85 -13.10 -12.33
N ARG A 16 -9.15 -12.13 -11.77
CA ARG A 16 -9.45 -10.70 -11.92
C ARG A 16 -8.25 -9.94 -12.42
N ALA A 17 -8.43 -9.09 -13.42
CA ALA A 17 -7.48 -8.08 -13.83
C ALA A 17 -8.12 -6.71 -13.69
N GLY A 18 -7.44 -5.78 -13.04
CA GLY A 18 -7.95 -4.42 -12.80
C GLY A 18 -6.94 -3.36 -13.19
N TYR A 19 -7.46 -2.23 -13.65
CA TYR A 19 -6.70 -1.03 -13.96
C TYR A 19 -7.48 0.20 -13.47
N ALA A 20 -6.75 1.16 -12.89
CA ALA A 20 -7.31 2.47 -12.61
C ALA A 20 -6.27 3.56 -12.92
N HIS A 21 -6.77 4.70 -13.40
CA HIS A 21 -6.00 5.89 -13.71
C HIS A 21 -6.60 7.08 -12.95
N LEU A 22 -5.73 7.80 -12.25
CA LEU A 22 -6.03 9.03 -11.55
C LEU A 22 -5.13 10.13 -12.10
N ARG A 23 -5.70 11.28 -12.43
CA ARG A 23 -4.97 12.53 -12.68
C ARG A 23 -5.26 13.50 -11.56
N PHE A 24 -4.22 14.03 -10.94
CA PHE A 24 -4.35 15.00 -9.85
C PHE A 24 -4.79 16.36 -10.42
N GLY A 25 -5.90 16.90 -9.94
CA GLY A 25 -6.39 18.23 -10.35
C GLY A 25 -5.72 19.38 -9.61
N GLN A 26 -5.04 19.09 -8.50
CA GLN A 26 -4.40 20.10 -7.65
C GLN A 26 -3.07 19.58 -7.11
N ASN A 27 -2.22 20.50 -6.67
CA ASN A 27 -1.04 20.14 -5.90
C ASN A 27 -1.44 19.65 -4.49
N LEU A 28 -0.63 18.75 -3.94
CA LEU A 28 -0.62 18.49 -2.50
C LEU A 28 -0.20 19.76 -1.74
N PRO A 29 -0.50 19.86 -0.42
CA PRO A 29 -0.12 21.01 0.41
C PRO A 29 1.39 21.06 0.69
N ILE A 30 2.21 20.92 -0.35
CA ILE A 30 3.69 21.03 -0.37
C ILE A 30 4.16 22.29 -1.08
N ASP A 31 3.25 23.20 -1.42
CA ASP A 31 3.53 24.44 -2.13
C ASP A 31 4.65 25.29 -1.49
N PRO A 32 4.79 25.40 -0.15
CA PRO A 32 5.91 26.13 0.44
C PRO A 32 7.28 25.58 0.01
N VAL A 33 7.42 24.26 -0.11
CA VAL A 33 8.67 23.62 -0.53
C VAL A 33 8.88 23.81 -2.03
N VAL A 34 7.85 23.59 -2.85
CA VAL A 34 7.88 23.76 -4.30
C VAL A 34 8.24 25.20 -4.67
N ASN A 35 7.59 26.18 -4.05
CA ASN A 35 7.84 27.61 -4.27
C ASN A 35 9.23 28.04 -3.78
N GLY A 36 9.67 27.53 -2.63
CA GLY A 36 11.01 27.79 -2.10
C GLY A 36 12.12 27.26 -3.03
N LEU A 37 11.93 26.07 -3.61
CA LEU A 37 12.85 25.51 -4.59
C LEU A 37 12.93 26.36 -5.87
N ARG A 38 11.78 26.82 -6.40
CA ARG A 38 11.75 27.70 -7.58
C ARG A 38 12.36 29.07 -7.30
N ALA A 39 12.10 29.64 -6.14
CA ALA A 39 12.63 30.94 -5.74
C ALA A 39 14.14 30.95 -5.48
N SER A 40 14.76 29.78 -5.33
CA SER A 40 16.21 29.64 -5.10
C SER A 40 17.07 30.11 -6.29
N GLY A 41 16.51 30.22 -7.52
CA GLY A 41 17.21 30.55 -8.73
C GLY A 41 18.16 29.46 -9.24
N VAL A 42 18.20 28.29 -8.59
CA VAL A 42 19.06 27.16 -9.00
C VAL A 42 18.29 26.26 -9.97
N PRO A 43 18.77 26.01 -11.19
CA PRO A 43 18.06 25.25 -12.22
C PRO A 43 17.68 23.84 -11.77
N SER A 44 18.55 23.12 -11.02
CA SER A 44 18.29 21.80 -10.50
C SER A 44 17.22 21.81 -9.38
N ALA A 45 17.14 22.88 -8.60
CA ALA A 45 16.07 23.04 -7.61
C ALA A 45 14.71 23.29 -8.29
N ALA A 46 14.69 24.09 -9.36
CA ALA A 46 13.47 24.27 -10.16
C ALA A 46 12.99 22.95 -10.79
N ALA A 47 13.91 22.16 -11.34
CA ALA A 47 13.58 20.82 -11.86
C ALA A 47 13.06 19.88 -10.77
N ALA A 48 13.63 19.94 -9.55
CA ALA A 48 13.15 19.18 -8.40
C ALA A 48 11.73 19.62 -7.97
N ALA A 49 11.44 20.93 -8.01
CA ALA A 49 10.11 21.47 -7.75
C ALA A 49 9.07 20.94 -8.75
N ASP A 50 9.40 20.89 -10.04
CA ASP A 50 8.51 20.37 -11.09
C ASP A 50 8.30 18.87 -10.97
N ALA A 51 9.33 18.13 -10.53
CA ALA A 51 9.23 16.70 -10.26
C ALA A 51 8.34 16.38 -9.05
N LEU A 52 8.37 17.23 -7.99
CA LEU A 52 7.56 17.08 -6.78
C LEU A 52 6.10 17.50 -7.00
N GLY A 53 5.82 18.45 -7.88
CA GLY A 53 4.46 18.90 -8.17
C GLY A 53 3.55 17.71 -8.48
N THR A 54 2.32 17.76 -8.00
CA THR A 54 1.32 16.69 -8.24
C THR A 54 0.25 17.11 -9.23
N GLN A 55 -0.02 18.40 -9.38
CA GLN A 55 -1.02 18.91 -10.33
C GLN A 55 -0.72 18.41 -11.75
N ASP A 56 -1.75 17.93 -12.42
CA ASP A 56 -1.68 17.34 -13.77
C ASP A 56 -0.77 16.11 -13.93
N LYS A 57 -0.33 15.51 -12.82
CA LYS A 57 0.43 14.27 -12.82
C LYS A 57 -0.50 13.05 -12.69
N ASP A 58 -0.07 11.97 -13.30
CA ASP A 58 -0.83 10.73 -13.37
C ASP A 58 -0.37 9.74 -12.30
N SER A 59 -1.34 8.97 -11.80
CA SER A 59 -1.15 7.78 -10.96
C SER A 59 -1.89 6.62 -11.61
N GLU A 60 -1.21 5.51 -11.81
CA GLU A 60 -1.75 4.30 -12.42
C GLU A 60 -1.72 3.16 -11.41
N PHE A 61 -2.83 2.45 -11.29
CA PHE A 61 -2.98 1.26 -10.48
C PHE A 61 -3.27 0.05 -11.35
N TYR A 62 -2.51 -1.02 -11.14
CA TYR A 62 -2.67 -2.32 -11.79
C TYR A 62 -2.90 -3.37 -10.73
N SER A 63 -3.87 -4.25 -10.93
CA SER A 63 -4.13 -5.39 -10.04
C SER A 63 -4.35 -6.67 -10.83
N LEU A 64 -3.84 -7.77 -10.28
CA LEU A 64 -4.14 -9.13 -10.72
C LEU A 64 -4.55 -9.93 -9.50
N GLY A 65 -5.66 -10.63 -9.60
CA GLY A 65 -6.21 -11.47 -8.54
C GLY A 65 -6.53 -12.87 -9.05
N ALA A 66 -6.35 -13.86 -8.18
CA ALA A 66 -6.84 -15.21 -8.37
C ALA A 66 -7.48 -15.68 -7.07
N LEU A 67 -8.74 -16.10 -7.15
CA LEU A 67 -9.47 -16.75 -6.07
C LEU A 67 -9.75 -18.18 -6.48
N TYR A 68 -9.46 -19.12 -5.59
CA TYR A 68 -9.78 -20.52 -5.73
C TYR A 68 -10.72 -20.94 -4.60
N GLU A 69 -11.88 -21.51 -4.95
CA GLU A 69 -12.86 -22.02 -4.00
C GLU A 69 -13.32 -23.40 -4.44
N SER A 70 -12.95 -24.43 -3.69
CA SER A 70 -13.36 -25.80 -3.97
C SER A 70 -13.56 -26.57 -2.67
N GLY A 71 -14.80 -27.00 -2.44
CA GLY A 71 -15.18 -27.68 -1.21
C GLY A 71 -14.82 -26.85 0.03
N PRO A 72 -14.01 -27.38 0.96
CA PRO A 72 -13.61 -26.65 2.16
C PRO A 72 -12.43 -25.68 1.94
N LEU A 73 -11.73 -25.79 0.81
CA LEU A 73 -10.52 -25.02 0.54
C LEU A 73 -10.84 -23.68 -0.13
N GLN A 74 -10.30 -22.60 0.42
CA GLN A 74 -10.30 -21.26 -0.15
C GLN A 74 -8.87 -20.75 -0.20
N ALA A 75 -8.47 -20.18 -1.34
CA ALA A 75 -7.16 -19.55 -1.49
C ALA A 75 -7.27 -18.31 -2.37
N GLN A 76 -6.58 -17.24 -1.98
CA GLN A 76 -6.58 -15.97 -2.69
C GLN A 76 -5.16 -15.48 -2.91
N LEU A 77 -4.85 -15.09 -4.13
CA LEU A 77 -3.65 -14.35 -4.50
C LEU A 77 -4.04 -12.99 -5.04
N MET A 78 -3.40 -11.92 -4.57
CA MET A 78 -3.51 -10.58 -5.14
C MET A 78 -2.11 -10.02 -5.39
N LEU A 79 -1.91 -9.42 -6.56
CA LEU A 79 -0.71 -8.68 -6.93
C LEU A 79 -1.11 -7.29 -7.38
N ASN A 80 -0.46 -6.28 -6.84
CA ASN A 80 -0.76 -4.88 -7.13
C ASN A 80 0.52 -4.12 -7.51
N ARG A 81 0.37 -3.17 -8.41
CA ARG A 81 1.42 -2.21 -8.78
C ARG A 81 0.82 -0.82 -8.90
N ILE A 82 1.50 0.15 -8.27
CA ILE A 82 1.20 1.57 -8.43
C ILE A 82 2.39 2.22 -9.12
N ARG A 83 2.11 3.00 -10.17
CA ARG A 83 3.07 3.90 -10.81
C ARG A 83 2.68 5.33 -10.55
N GLN A 84 3.64 6.16 -10.21
CA GLN A 84 3.45 7.55 -9.83
C GLN A 84 4.32 8.45 -10.71
N GLN A 85 3.70 9.40 -11.39
CA GLN A 85 4.43 10.34 -12.21
C GLN A 85 5.13 11.41 -11.36
N SER A 86 4.48 11.88 -10.28
CA SER A 86 5.10 12.81 -9.34
C SER A 86 6.16 12.11 -8.48
N ALA A 87 7.25 12.81 -8.19
CA ALA A 87 8.28 12.36 -7.26
C ALA A 87 7.84 12.45 -5.79
N ALA A 88 6.77 13.16 -5.47
CA ALA A 88 6.21 13.19 -4.12
C ALA A 88 5.69 11.83 -3.65
N PHE A 89 5.41 10.92 -4.59
CA PHE A 89 5.00 9.55 -4.31
C PHE A 89 5.97 8.55 -4.92
N GLN A 90 6.21 7.46 -4.23
CA GLN A 90 7.02 6.36 -4.73
C GLN A 90 6.14 5.35 -5.50
N ASP A 91 6.70 4.78 -6.56
CA ASP A 91 6.12 3.60 -7.18
C ASP A 91 6.11 2.46 -6.16
N SER A 92 5.08 1.63 -6.18
CA SER A 92 5.00 0.52 -5.23
C SER A 92 4.50 -0.77 -5.87
N ARG A 93 4.86 -1.88 -5.26
CA ARG A 93 4.37 -3.23 -5.56
C ARG A 93 3.96 -3.89 -4.27
N ALA A 94 2.87 -4.62 -4.32
CA ALA A 94 2.38 -5.38 -3.19
C ALA A 94 1.85 -6.74 -3.66
N GLY A 95 1.91 -7.72 -2.78
CA GLY A 95 1.30 -9.01 -3.01
C GLY A 95 0.75 -9.58 -1.71
N THR A 96 -0.32 -10.37 -1.84
CA THR A 96 -0.95 -11.08 -0.73
C THR A 96 -1.33 -12.47 -1.19
N LEU A 97 -0.97 -13.47 -0.42
CA LEU A 97 -1.46 -14.84 -0.52
C LEU A 97 -2.16 -15.19 0.79
N LEU A 98 -3.39 -15.66 0.70
CA LEU A 98 -4.19 -16.12 1.84
C LEU A 98 -4.79 -17.48 1.49
N ALA A 99 -4.78 -18.42 2.43
CA ALA A 99 -5.44 -19.71 2.29
C ALA A 99 -6.14 -20.10 3.59
N GLY A 100 -7.34 -20.66 3.47
CA GLY A 100 -8.15 -21.15 4.57
C GLY A 100 -8.78 -22.50 4.25
N TYR A 101 -9.05 -23.28 5.27
CA TYR A 101 -9.68 -24.59 5.15
C TYR A 101 -10.82 -24.72 6.15
N ARG A 102 -12.04 -24.96 5.66
CA ARG A 102 -13.25 -25.09 6.50
C ARG A 102 -13.34 -26.46 7.14
N ILE A 103 -13.46 -26.48 8.46
CA ILE A 103 -13.65 -27.67 9.28
C ILE A 103 -14.92 -27.46 10.14
N GLY A 104 -16.07 -27.90 9.65
CA GLY A 104 -17.36 -27.64 10.30
C GLY A 104 -17.66 -26.14 10.36
N GLN A 105 -17.78 -25.61 11.57
CA GLN A 105 -18.04 -24.18 11.81
C GLN A 105 -16.76 -23.34 11.90
N PHE A 106 -15.58 -23.95 11.84
CA PHE A 106 -14.31 -23.26 11.95
C PHE A 106 -13.57 -23.20 10.62
N THR A 107 -12.95 -22.06 10.35
CA THR A 107 -12.07 -21.89 9.18
C THR A 107 -10.75 -21.29 9.65
N PRO A 108 -9.77 -22.12 10.04
CA PRO A 108 -8.40 -21.65 10.19
C PRO A 108 -7.89 -21.13 8.84
N TYR A 109 -7.10 -20.06 8.88
CA TYR A 109 -6.47 -19.49 7.69
C TYR A 109 -5.08 -18.94 8.01
N ALA A 110 -4.24 -18.91 6.99
CA ALA A 110 -2.92 -18.33 7.06
C ALA A 110 -2.64 -17.50 5.81
N GLY A 111 -1.84 -16.47 5.95
CA GLY A 111 -1.49 -15.58 4.87
C GLY A 111 -0.09 -15.02 4.96
N TYR A 112 0.36 -14.53 3.81
CA TYR A 112 1.58 -13.78 3.67
C TYR A 112 1.34 -12.58 2.76
N SER A 113 1.70 -11.39 3.22
CA SER A 113 1.62 -10.16 2.44
C SER A 113 2.98 -9.47 2.42
N TRP A 114 3.27 -8.79 1.34
CA TRP A 114 4.43 -7.93 1.22
C TRP A 114 4.10 -6.65 0.47
N GLN A 115 4.83 -5.59 0.81
CA GLN A 115 4.79 -4.31 0.11
C GLN A 115 6.19 -3.76 0.00
N LYS A 116 6.54 -3.24 -1.18
CA LYS A 116 7.81 -2.60 -1.46
C LYS A 116 7.62 -1.41 -2.38
N SER A 117 8.10 -0.25 -1.96
CA SER A 117 8.21 0.94 -2.80
C SER A 117 9.59 1.02 -3.47
N THR A 118 9.64 1.75 -4.59
CA THR A 118 10.89 2.07 -5.31
C THR A 118 11.27 3.50 -4.93
N PRO A 119 12.38 3.70 -4.19
CA PRO A 119 12.83 5.03 -3.81
C PRO A 119 13.06 5.93 -5.02
N LYS A 120 12.59 7.17 -4.95
CA LYS A 120 12.92 8.23 -5.89
C LYS A 120 13.95 9.14 -5.25
N SER A 121 14.86 9.70 -6.04
CA SER A 121 15.88 10.66 -5.60
C SER A 121 15.80 11.92 -6.45
N LEU A 122 16.00 13.06 -5.82
CA LEU A 122 16.06 14.35 -6.47
C LEU A 122 17.33 15.10 -6.00
N THR A 123 18.00 15.72 -6.93
CA THR A 123 19.15 16.59 -6.63
C THR A 123 18.69 18.03 -6.79
N THR A 124 18.78 18.82 -5.72
CA THR A 124 18.38 20.24 -5.73
C THR A 124 19.51 21.17 -6.11
N GLY A 125 20.77 20.74 -5.99
CA GLY A 125 21.95 21.62 -6.16
C GLY A 125 22.10 22.70 -5.09
N LEU A 126 21.22 22.69 -4.07
CA LEU A 126 21.27 23.65 -2.96
C LEU A 126 22.22 23.15 -1.86
N PRO A 127 22.82 24.07 -1.08
CA PRO A 127 23.55 23.72 0.12
C PRO A 127 22.66 22.95 1.12
N ALA A 128 23.27 22.19 2.03
CA ALA A 128 22.54 21.54 3.11
C ALA A 128 21.73 22.58 3.91
N GLY A 129 20.43 22.34 4.08
CA GLY A 129 19.52 23.26 4.76
C GLY A 129 18.08 22.76 4.78
N LEU A 130 17.18 23.62 5.26
CA LEU A 130 15.76 23.28 5.50
C LEU A 130 15.04 22.79 4.23
N LEU A 131 15.31 23.38 3.06
CA LEU A 131 14.68 22.96 1.80
C LEU A 131 15.11 21.54 1.41
N ASN A 132 16.40 21.22 1.50
CA ASN A 132 16.86 19.85 1.24
C ASN A 132 16.31 18.84 2.22
N ALA A 133 16.20 19.19 3.51
CA ALA A 133 15.59 18.36 4.52
C ALA A 133 14.10 18.12 4.21
N ALA A 134 13.37 19.15 3.81
CA ALA A 134 11.96 19.05 3.42
C ALA A 134 11.76 18.15 2.19
N VAL A 135 12.59 18.31 1.15
CA VAL A 135 12.57 17.42 -0.04
C VAL A 135 12.83 15.97 0.36
N SER A 136 13.84 15.73 1.17
CA SER A 136 14.16 14.38 1.67
C SER A 136 13.02 13.77 2.48
N SER A 137 12.33 14.57 3.31
CA SER A 137 11.16 14.14 4.07
C SER A 137 10.01 13.74 3.14
N ILE A 138 9.68 14.58 2.15
CA ILE A 138 8.62 14.27 1.16
C ILE A 138 8.95 12.97 0.42
N LEU A 139 10.18 12.81 -0.08
CA LEU A 139 10.59 11.59 -0.77
C LEU A 139 10.55 10.33 0.11
N ALA A 140 10.70 10.51 1.41
CA ALA A 140 10.66 9.42 2.37
C ALA A 140 9.23 9.06 2.83
N ASP A 141 8.27 9.99 2.75
CA ASP A 141 6.92 9.83 3.33
C ASP A 141 6.11 8.66 2.74
N SER A 142 6.33 8.30 1.48
CA SER A 142 5.65 7.17 0.83
C SER A 142 6.50 5.89 0.78
N ARG A 143 7.62 5.85 1.50
CA ARG A 143 8.50 4.67 1.54
C ARG A 143 7.82 3.52 2.30
N SER A 144 7.75 2.36 1.66
CA SER A 144 7.22 1.15 2.26
C SER A 144 8.10 -0.05 1.89
N HIS A 145 8.53 -0.80 2.90
CA HIS A 145 9.25 -2.06 2.74
C HIS A 145 8.93 -2.95 3.92
N GLN A 146 7.91 -3.76 3.78
CA GLN A 146 7.41 -4.61 4.86
C GLN A 146 6.78 -5.90 4.34
N HIS A 147 6.69 -6.87 5.20
CA HIS A 147 5.93 -8.09 5.00
C HIS A 147 5.17 -8.46 6.28
N THR A 148 4.11 -9.22 6.11
CA THR A 148 3.25 -9.66 7.21
C THR A 148 2.95 -11.13 7.06
N VAL A 149 3.12 -11.88 8.15
CA VAL A 149 2.58 -13.22 8.29
C VAL A 149 1.29 -13.11 9.09
N THR A 150 0.22 -13.65 8.53
CA THR A 150 -1.12 -13.65 9.12
C THR A 150 -1.49 -15.06 9.53
N LEU A 151 -2.02 -15.23 10.73
CA LEU A 151 -2.69 -16.43 11.19
C LEU A 151 -4.06 -16.05 11.75
N GLY A 152 -5.09 -16.80 11.41
CA GLY A 152 -6.43 -16.48 11.89
C GLY A 152 -7.35 -17.67 11.97
N LEU A 153 -8.45 -17.45 12.67
CA LEU A 153 -9.54 -18.42 12.82
C LEU A 153 -10.86 -17.65 12.66
N ARG A 154 -11.70 -18.13 11.75
CA ARG A 154 -13.09 -17.71 11.65
C ARG A 154 -13.96 -18.79 12.28
N TRP A 155 -14.94 -18.37 13.07
CA TRP A 155 -15.96 -19.24 13.68
C TRP A 155 -17.36 -18.77 13.26
N ASP A 156 -18.02 -19.58 12.41
CA ASP A 156 -19.39 -19.40 11.95
C ASP A 156 -20.35 -19.98 13.02
N PHE A 157 -20.57 -19.25 14.12
CA PHE A 157 -21.37 -19.77 15.25
C PHE A 157 -22.89 -19.71 15.05
N ARG A 158 -23.34 -18.94 14.03
CA ARG A 158 -24.72 -18.90 13.54
C ARG A 158 -24.74 -18.73 12.03
N THR A 159 -25.87 -19.04 11.40
CA THR A 159 -26.03 -18.94 9.93
C THR A 159 -25.73 -17.54 9.37
N ASN A 160 -25.98 -16.52 10.20
CA ASN A 160 -25.83 -15.11 9.81
C ASN A 160 -24.81 -14.35 10.67
N MET A 161 -23.97 -15.05 11.44
CA MET A 161 -22.99 -14.42 12.33
C MET A 161 -21.70 -15.21 12.36
N ASP A 162 -20.59 -14.52 12.24
CA ASP A 162 -19.26 -15.07 12.47
C ASP A 162 -18.40 -14.20 13.39
N LEU A 163 -17.39 -14.81 13.96
CA LEU A 163 -16.32 -14.19 14.74
C LEU A 163 -14.99 -14.55 14.11
N LYS A 164 -14.14 -13.56 13.87
CA LYS A 164 -12.76 -13.75 13.40
C LYS A 164 -11.78 -13.28 14.45
N LEU A 165 -10.80 -14.11 14.74
CA LEU A 165 -9.61 -13.79 15.50
C LEU A 165 -8.41 -13.86 14.58
N GLN A 166 -7.59 -12.80 14.52
CA GLN A 166 -6.44 -12.73 13.65
C GLN A 166 -5.21 -12.19 14.40
N TYR A 167 -4.07 -12.78 14.11
CA TYR A 167 -2.76 -12.32 14.53
C TYR A 167 -1.91 -12.01 13.30
N ASP A 168 -1.34 -10.80 13.26
CA ASP A 168 -0.45 -10.33 12.20
C ASP A 168 0.93 -10.01 12.76
N ALA A 169 1.94 -10.73 12.28
CA ALA A 169 3.33 -10.43 12.56
C ALA A 169 3.90 -9.55 11.44
N VAL A 170 3.93 -8.24 11.65
CA VAL A 170 4.45 -7.27 10.69
C VAL A 170 5.94 -7.09 10.90
N ARG A 171 6.72 -7.20 9.83
CA ARG A 171 8.18 -7.00 9.82
C ARG A 171 8.56 -6.14 8.62
N GLY A 172 9.38 -5.13 8.83
CA GLY A 172 9.78 -4.20 7.77
C GLY A 172 11.04 -3.43 8.12
N SER A 173 11.44 -2.54 7.21
CA SER A 173 12.52 -1.59 7.51
C SER A 173 12.03 -0.50 8.46
N SER A 174 12.91 0.00 9.32
CA SER A 174 12.61 1.07 10.29
C SER A 174 12.16 2.38 9.64
N ASP A 175 12.41 2.54 8.34
CA ASP A 175 12.00 3.68 7.53
C ASP A 175 10.72 3.41 6.70
N SER A 176 10.04 2.28 6.94
CA SER A 176 8.74 1.99 6.35
C SER A 176 7.65 2.90 6.94
N ILE A 177 6.62 3.20 6.14
CA ILE A 177 5.51 4.07 6.54
C ILE A 177 4.65 3.47 7.67
N PHE A 178 4.68 2.15 7.86
CA PHE A 178 3.89 1.48 8.91
C PHE A 178 4.76 1.08 10.13
N PRO A 179 4.32 1.34 11.36
CA PRO A 179 3.29 2.32 11.72
C PRO A 179 3.74 3.74 11.34
N THR A 180 2.84 4.72 11.38
CA THR A 180 3.17 6.09 10.98
C THR A 180 4.41 6.58 11.73
N ARG A 181 5.45 6.97 10.99
CA ARG A 181 6.75 7.38 11.59
C ARG A 181 6.65 8.51 12.59
N ARG A 182 5.67 9.41 12.43
CA ARG A 182 5.41 10.53 13.35
C ARG A 182 4.87 10.05 14.68
N ASP A 183 4.05 9.00 14.67
CA ASP A 183 3.37 8.48 15.86
C ASP A 183 4.26 7.50 16.62
N THR A 184 5.25 6.91 15.95
CA THR A 184 6.13 5.90 16.54
C THR A 184 7.60 6.18 16.17
N PRO A 185 8.18 7.27 16.67
CA PRO A 185 9.59 7.56 16.45
C PRO A 185 10.45 6.45 17.06
N GLY A 186 11.44 5.98 16.29
CA GLY A 186 12.32 4.90 16.75
C GLY A 186 11.75 3.49 16.54
N TRP A 187 10.68 3.33 15.74
CA TRP A 187 10.19 2.01 15.38
C TRP A 187 11.30 1.13 14.77
N ASN A 188 11.40 -0.08 15.26
CA ASN A 188 12.48 -1.02 14.91
C ASN A 188 12.12 -1.95 13.73
N GLY A 189 11.04 -1.68 13.01
CA GLY A 189 10.57 -2.51 11.91
C GLY A 189 9.70 -3.71 12.34
N ARG A 190 9.29 -3.81 13.60
CA ARG A 190 8.51 -4.95 14.12
C ARG A 190 7.26 -4.48 14.82
N THR A 191 6.14 -5.09 14.48
CA THR A 191 4.85 -4.87 15.16
C THR A 191 4.04 -6.15 15.10
N ASP A 192 3.35 -6.46 16.17
CA ASP A 192 2.42 -7.56 16.26
C ASP A 192 1.03 -6.97 16.49
N VAL A 193 0.04 -7.41 15.70
CA VAL A 193 -1.34 -6.90 15.76
C VAL A 193 -2.27 -8.07 16.03
N ILE A 194 -3.19 -7.90 16.99
CA ILE A 194 -4.29 -8.83 17.25
C ILE A 194 -5.58 -8.11 16.89
N SER A 195 -6.41 -8.77 16.07
CA SER A 195 -7.70 -8.25 15.63
C SER A 195 -8.82 -9.22 15.97
N ILE A 196 -9.94 -8.68 16.44
CA ILE A 196 -11.19 -9.43 16.67
C ILE A 196 -12.26 -8.70 15.87
N VAL A 197 -12.94 -9.44 14.99
CA VAL A 197 -13.99 -8.92 14.12
C VAL A 197 -15.22 -9.81 14.22
N THR A 198 -16.39 -9.22 14.32
CA THR A 198 -17.68 -9.90 14.24
C THR A 198 -18.45 -9.38 13.04
N ASP A 199 -18.87 -10.27 12.16
CA ASP A 199 -19.74 -9.97 11.04
C ASP A 199 -21.15 -10.53 11.33
N PHE A 200 -22.17 -9.77 10.97
CA PHE A 200 -23.56 -10.20 11.10
C PHE A 200 -24.42 -9.66 9.94
N ILE A 201 -25.38 -10.46 9.52
CA ILE A 201 -26.35 -10.11 8.47
C ILE A 201 -27.75 -10.18 9.10
N PHE A 202 -28.56 -9.15 8.90
CA PHE A 202 -29.95 -9.04 9.40
C PHE A 202 -30.93 -8.84 8.25
#